data_e00dc58ad0fea43ba973227ed433118c
#
_entry.id   e00dc58ad0fea43ba973227ed433118c
#
_cell.length_a   1.000
_cell.length_b   1.000
_cell.length_c   1.000
_cell.angle_alpha   90.00
_cell.angle_beta   90.00
_cell.angle_gamma   90.00
#
_symmetry.space_group_name_H-M   'P 1'
#
loop_
_entity.id
_entity.type
_entity.pdbx_description
1 polymer ?
#
loop_
_entity_poly.entity_id
_entity_poly.type
_entity_poly.pdbx_seq_one_letter_code
_entity_poly.pdbx_strand_id
1 'polypeptide(L)'
;DVYKRQTLNRYENLKHNLKNENIEYVENSKLVRGLDYYNDLTFEFVYKATVLGGGGRYDKLAESLKLGNSAGVGVAFGVDRIINCINYVPSTKKIMLIGQNFDDIKSISKKLDKSGIKYFLPIRKSKENTQYKEAIKNNVDYVINCTEKTIKNPKNSESFEFNIRNLKKLI
;
A
#
# COMPACT_ATOMS: atom_id res chain seq x y z
N ASP A 1 -9.19 -30.52 -14.15
CA ASP A 1 -8.44 -30.38 -12.92
C ASP A 1 -8.91 -29.12 -12.19
N VAL A 2 -9.56 -29.30 -11.04
CA VAL A 2 -10.22 -28.22 -10.26
C VAL A 2 -9.20 -27.15 -9.82
N TYR A 3 -8.01 -27.55 -9.44
CA TYR A 3 -6.94 -26.61 -9.00
C TYR A 3 -6.47 -25.69 -10.13
N LYS A 4 -6.28 -26.23 -11.33
CA LYS A 4 -5.92 -25.41 -12.51
C LYS A 4 -7.00 -24.38 -12.82
N ARG A 5 -8.27 -24.76 -12.71
CA ARG A 5 -9.41 -23.85 -12.96
C ARG A 5 -9.48 -22.74 -11.91
N GLN A 6 -9.22 -23.05 -10.64
CA GLN A 6 -9.20 -22.06 -9.57
C GLN A 6 -8.04 -21.05 -9.72
N THR A 7 -6.85 -21.50 -10.07
CA THR A 7 -5.70 -20.64 -10.32
C THR A 7 -5.94 -19.73 -11.53
N LEU A 8 -6.51 -20.26 -12.62
CA LEU A 8 -6.89 -19.46 -13.78
C LEU A 8 -7.93 -18.39 -13.42
N ASN A 9 -8.96 -18.74 -12.68
CA ASN A 9 -9.99 -17.77 -12.28
C ASN A 9 -9.40 -16.65 -11.41
N ARG A 10 -8.49 -16.98 -10.49
CA ARG A 10 -7.79 -15.95 -9.67
C ARG A 10 -6.95 -15.02 -10.53
N TYR A 11 -6.26 -15.57 -11.51
CA TYR A 11 -5.43 -14.80 -12.42
C TYR A 11 -6.26 -13.84 -13.30
N GLU A 12 -7.38 -14.30 -13.86
CA GLU A 12 -8.28 -13.46 -14.65
C GLU A 12 -8.93 -12.36 -13.77
N ASN A 13 -9.35 -12.69 -12.55
CA ASN A 13 -9.86 -11.70 -11.60
C ASN A 13 -8.82 -10.64 -11.24
N LEU A 14 -7.55 -11.03 -11.07
CA LEU A 14 -6.47 -10.08 -10.84
C LEU A 14 -6.30 -9.13 -12.02
N LYS A 15 -6.27 -9.64 -13.25
CA LYS A 15 -6.16 -8.81 -14.46
C LYS A 15 -7.32 -7.82 -14.57
N HIS A 16 -8.53 -8.28 -14.29
CA HIS A 16 -9.72 -7.43 -14.24
C HIS A 16 -9.57 -6.30 -13.21
N ASN A 17 -9.11 -6.63 -11.99
CA ASN A 17 -8.89 -5.65 -10.94
C ASN A 17 -7.79 -4.63 -11.29
N LEU A 18 -6.67 -5.08 -11.85
CA LEU A 18 -5.60 -4.19 -12.32
C LEU A 18 -6.11 -3.21 -13.38
N LYS A 19 -6.91 -3.70 -14.34
CA LYS A 19 -7.52 -2.87 -15.36
C LYS A 19 -8.49 -1.84 -14.76
N ASN A 20 -9.35 -2.23 -13.83
CA ASN A 20 -10.28 -1.32 -13.16
C ASN A 20 -9.56 -0.23 -12.34
N GLU A 21 -8.38 -0.54 -11.82
CA GLU A 21 -7.55 0.42 -11.08
C GLU A 21 -6.61 1.21 -11.99
N ASN A 22 -6.66 1.00 -13.32
CA ASN A 22 -5.75 1.60 -14.31
C ASN A 22 -4.27 1.34 -13.99
N ILE A 23 -3.96 0.13 -13.53
CA ILE A 23 -2.59 -0.32 -13.30
C ILE A 23 -2.12 -1.05 -14.55
N GLU A 24 -1.12 -0.47 -15.22
CA GLU A 24 -0.48 -1.10 -16.37
C GLU A 24 0.40 -2.27 -15.95
N TYR A 25 0.36 -3.36 -16.68
CA TYR A 25 1.19 -4.53 -16.44
C TYR A 25 1.55 -5.23 -17.75
N VAL A 26 2.60 -6.03 -17.70
CA VAL A 26 3.03 -6.90 -18.81
C VAL A 26 3.00 -8.34 -18.31
N GLU A 27 2.31 -9.20 -19.06
CA GLU A 27 2.33 -10.64 -18.78
C GLU A 27 3.66 -11.24 -19.25
N ASN A 28 4.35 -11.95 -18.36
CA ASN A 28 5.61 -12.61 -18.66
C ASN A 28 5.60 -14.05 -18.15
N SER A 29 5.32 -15.01 -19.04
CA SER A 29 5.29 -16.43 -18.70
C SER A 29 6.66 -17.03 -18.35
N LYS A 30 7.75 -16.29 -18.58
CA LYS A 30 9.13 -16.69 -18.25
C LYS A 30 9.63 -16.10 -16.95
N LEU A 31 8.79 -15.33 -16.23
CA LEU A 31 9.17 -14.75 -14.96
C LEU A 31 9.41 -15.86 -13.92
N VAL A 32 10.64 -15.98 -13.48
CA VAL A 32 11.04 -16.89 -12.40
C VAL A 32 11.62 -16.09 -11.26
N ARG A 33 11.14 -16.35 -10.04
CA ARG A 33 11.70 -15.79 -8.80
C ARG A 33 12.61 -16.83 -8.15
N GLY A 34 13.72 -16.37 -7.59
CA GLY A 34 14.71 -17.25 -6.95
C GLY A 34 14.28 -17.90 -5.61
N LEU A 35 12.97 -17.87 -5.29
CA LEU A 35 12.41 -18.45 -4.08
C LEU A 35 11.35 -19.50 -4.49
N ASP A 36 11.49 -20.69 -4.02
CA ASP A 36 10.71 -21.87 -4.41
C ASP A 36 9.38 -22.04 -3.63
N TYR A 37 9.13 -21.18 -2.66
CA TYR A 37 7.88 -21.21 -1.87
C TYR A 37 6.68 -20.57 -2.56
N TYR A 38 6.87 -19.88 -3.67
CA TYR A 38 5.74 -19.36 -4.44
C TYR A 38 4.98 -20.49 -5.12
N ASN A 39 3.66 -20.48 -5.00
CA ASN A 39 2.82 -21.58 -5.48
C ASN A 39 1.67 -21.14 -6.40
N ASP A 40 1.57 -19.89 -6.75
CA ASP A 40 0.53 -19.35 -7.63
C ASP A 40 1.09 -18.19 -8.46
N LEU A 41 0.72 -16.96 -8.16
CA LEU A 41 1.17 -15.77 -8.85
C LEU A 41 2.51 -15.26 -8.34
N THR A 42 3.39 -14.88 -9.28
CA THR A 42 4.58 -14.06 -9.00
C THR A 42 4.55 -12.77 -9.80
N PHE A 43 5.17 -11.73 -9.28
CA PHE A 43 5.22 -10.42 -9.94
C PHE A 43 6.51 -9.66 -9.62
N GLU A 44 6.84 -8.72 -10.49
CA GLU A 44 7.95 -7.78 -10.30
C GLU A 44 7.51 -6.35 -10.57
N PHE A 45 8.14 -5.41 -9.87
CA PHE A 45 8.04 -3.99 -10.17
C PHE A 45 9.30 -3.55 -10.91
N VAL A 46 9.11 -3.03 -12.11
CA VAL A 46 10.20 -2.63 -13.01
C VAL A 46 10.10 -1.15 -13.32
N TYR A 47 11.20 -0.43 -13.23
CA TYR A 47 11.31 0.96 -13.64
C TYR A 47 12.54 1.14 -14.53
N LYS A 48 12.36 1.63 -15.77
CA LYS A 48 13.45 1.84 -16.73
C LYS A 48 14.42 0.63 -16.81
N ALA A 49 13.89 -0.57 -17.02
CA ALA A 49 14.61 -1.84 -17.07
C ALA A 49 15.27 -2.30 -15.74
N THR A 50 15.12 -1.56 -14.65
CA THR A 50 15.62 -1.96 -13.33
C THR A 50 14.51 -2.63 -12.52
N VAL A 51 14.75 -3.85 -12.05
CA VAL A 51 13.83 -4.54 -11.12
C VAL A 51 13.97 -3.91 -9.74
N LEU A 52 12.96 -3.19 -9.29
CA LEU A 52 12.93 -2.51 -7.99
C LEU A 52 12.56 -3.45 -6.85
N GLY A 53 11.73 -4.44 -7.14
CA GLY A 53 11.26 -5.41 -6.16
C GLY A 53 10.33 -6.42 -6.80
N GLY A 54 9.80 -7.30 -6.00
CA GLY A 54 8.84 -8.27 -6.47
C GLY A 54 8.39 -9.19 -5.36
N GLY A 55 7.42 -10.01 -5.69
CA GLY A 55 6.78 -10.88 -4.74
C GLY A 55 5.94 -11.96 -5.37
N GLY A 56 5.06 -12.53 -4.58
CA GLY A 56 4.15 -13.57 -5.05
C GLY A 56 3.28 -14.11 -3.93
N ARG A 57 2.46 -15.07 -4.30
CA ARG A 57 1.60 -15.81 -3.40
C ARG A 57 2.30 -17.08 -2.89
N TYR A 58 2.17 -17.36 -1.59
CA TYR A 58 2.85 -18.48 -0.92
C TYR A 58 1.97 -19.13 0.16
N ASP A 59 0.89 -19.80 -0.26
CA ASP A 59 -0.11 -20.39 0.65
C ASP A 59 0.44 -21.57 1.48
N LYS A 60 1.51 -22.23 1.02
CA LYS A 60 2.08 -23.40 1.70
C LYS A 60 3.24 -23.07 2.65
N LEU A 61 3.69 -21.82 2.69
CA LEU A 61 4.85 -21.47 3.51
C LEU A 61 4.57 -21.63 5.01
N ALA A 62 3.40 -21.22 5.49
CA ALA A 62 3.01 -21.37 6.89
C ALA A 62 2.96 -22.85 7.31
N GLU A 63 2.42 -23.71 6.46
CA GLU A 63 2.35 -25.14 6.69
C GLU A 63 3.76 -25.76 6.76
N SER A 64 4.66 -25.41 5.83
CA SER A 64 6.04 -25.90 5.83
C SER A 64 6.84 -25.48 7.07
N LEU A 65 6.50 -24.33 7.64
CA LEU A 65 7.08 -23.82 8.88
C LEU A 65 6.36 -24.31 10.16
N LYS A 66 5.37 -25.20 10.02
CA LYS A 66 4.54 -25.71 11.14
C LYS A 66 3.78 -24.60 11.90
N LEU A 67 3.42 -23.52 11.21
CA LEU A 67 2.70 -22.37 11.76
C LEU A 67 1.18 -22.43 11.50
N GLY A 68 0.69 -23.59 11.05
CA GLY A 68 -0.70 -23.78 10.66
C GLY A 68 -0.93 -23.54 9.16
N ASN A 69 -2.20 -23.55 8.74
CA ASN A 69 -2.60 -23.39 7.34
C ASN A 69 -3.06 -21.95 7.12
N SER A 70 -2.25 -21.14 6.47
CA SER A 70 -2.53 -19.74 6.16
C SER A 70 -2.05 -19.38 4.78
N ALA A 71 -2.93 -18.76 3.99
CA ALA A 71 -2.55 -18.15 2.73
C ALA A 71 -1.69 -16.90 2.98
N GLY A 72 -0.70 -16.68 2.13
CA GLY A 72 0.17 -15.53 2.22
C GLY A 72 0.46 -14.90 0.86
N VAL A 73 0.59 -13.59 0.85
CA VAL A 73 1.14 -12.83 -0.27
C VAL A 73 2.10 -11.78 0.28
N GLY A 74 3.20 -11.59 -0.39
CA GLY A 74 4.18 -10.62 0.05
C GLY A 74 4.97 -10.00 -1.09
N VAL A 75 5.66 -8.93 -0.75
CA VAL A 75 6.54 -8.21 -1.66
C VAL A 75 7.79 -7.75 -0.91
N ALA A 76 8.92 -7.77 -1.59
CA ALA A 76 10.16 -7.19 -1.12
C ALA A 76 10.71 -6.20 -2.15
N PHE A 77 11.23 -5.08 -1.68
CA PHE A 77 11.85 -4.04 -2.51
C PHE A 77 13.33 -3.85 -2.17
N GLY A 78 14.14 -3.61 -3.19
CA GLY A 78 15.51 -3.16 -3.02
C GLY A 78 15.54 -1.65 -2.73
N VAL A 79 15.75 -1.26 -1.47
CA VAL A 79 15.73 0.16 -1.07
C VAL A 79 16.77 0.97 -1.85
N ASP A 80 17.98 0.46 -2.00
CA ASP A 80 19.06 1.13 -2.76
C ASP A 80 18.66 1.33 -4.24
N ARG A 81 17.99 0.33 -4.84
CA ARG A 81 17.51 0.43 -6.22
C ARG A 81 16.45 1.52 -6.38
N ILE A 82 15.54 1.63 -5.40
CA ILE A 82 14.52 2.69 -5.38
C ILE A 82 15.18 4.06 -5.21
N ILE A 83 16.09 4.21 -4.25
CA ILE A 83 16.80 5.48 -4.00
C ILE A 83 17.53 5.96 -5.26
N ASN A 84 18.18 5.06 -5.99
CA ASN A 84 18.89 5.39 -7.22
C ASN A 84 17.96 5.80 -8.38
N CYS A 85 16.66 5.49 -8.29
CA CYS A 85 15.67 5.80 -9.33
C CYS A 85 14.87 7.07 -9.06
N ILE A 86 14.93 7.63 -7.86
CA ILE A 86 14.12 8.78 -7.44
C ILE A 86 14.99 9.97 -7.02
N ASN A 87 14.61 11.17 -7.45
CA ASN A 87 15.09 12.40 -6.84
C ASN A 87 14.28 12.66 -5.56
N TYR A 88 14.76 12.17 -4.43
CA TYR A 88 14.05 12.30 -3.17
C TYR A 88 14.19 13.71 -2.61
N VAL A 89 13.08 14.43 -2.52
CA VAL A 89 12.96 15.64 -1.72
C VAL A 89 12.16 15.28 -0.47
N PRO A 90 12.75 15.40 0.73
CA PRO A 90 12.02 15.14 1.97
C PRO A 90 10.79 16.04 2.06
N SER A 91 9.63 15.48 2.35
CA SER A 91 8.47 16.28 2.75
C SER A 91 8.77 16.89 4.12
N THR A 92 8.57 18.20 4.28
CA THR A 92 8.76 18.87 5.55
C THR A 92 7.67 18.53 6.57
N LYS A 93 6.50 18.10 6.09
CA LYS A 93 5.34 17.75 6.91
C LYS A 93 5.00 16.27 6.83
N LYS A 94 4.76 15.68 7.99
CA LYS A 94 4.33 14.29 8.13
C LYS A 94 2.81 14.23 8.25
N ILE A 95 2.16 13.52 7.35
CA ILE A 95 0.70 13.35 7.31
C ILE A 95 0.37 11.88 7.49
N MET A 96 -0.60 11.57 8.35
CA MET A 96 -1.09 10.20 8.52
C MET A 96 -2.58 10.14 8.19
N LEU A 97 -2.97 9.18 7.35
CA LEU A 97 -4.38 8.86 7.11
C LEU A 97 -4.83 7.86 8.17
N ILE A 98 -5.99 8.12 8.77
CA ILE A 98 -6.64 7.18 9.68
C ILE A 98 -8.06 6.89 9.20
N GLY A 99 -8.57 5.73 9.53
CA GLY A 99 -9.92 5.29 9.19
C GLY A 99 -10.07 3.80 9.33
N GLN A 100 -11.30 3.31 9.28
CA GLN A 100 -11.62 1.89 9.35
C GLN A 100 -12.09 1.32 8.02
N ASN A 101 -12.74 2.16 7.22
CA ASN A 101 -13.24 1.78 5.92
C ASN A 101 -12.14 1.93 4.87
N PHE A 102 -11.84 0.85 4.16
CA PHE A 102 -10.82 0.82 3.13
C PHE A 102 -11.15 1.75 1.95
N ASP A 103 -12.42 1.85 1.56
CA ASP A 103 -12.84 2.67 0.42
C ASP A 103 -12.67 4.17 0.72
N ASP A 104 -12.94 4.60 1.96
CA ASP A 104 -12.71 5.97 2.39
C ASP A 104 -11.20 6.31 2.33
N ILE A 105 -10.36 5.44 2.87
CA ILE A 105 -8.90 5.59 2.83
C ILE A 105 -8.43 5.64 1.38
N LYS A 106 -8.88 4.72 0.54
CA LYS A 106 -8.54 4.64 -0.88
C LYS A 106 -8.97 5.90 -1.66
N SER A 107 -10.14 6.43 -1.36
CA SER A 107 -10.65 7.66 -1.99
C SER A 107 -9.77 8.87 -1.66
N ILE A 108 -9.37 9.02 -0.40
CA ILE A 108 -8.53 10.12 0.05
C ILE A 108 -7.08 9.94 -0.45
N SER A 109 -6.51 8.74 -0.36
CA SER A 109 -5.17 8.46 -0.84
C SER A 109 -5.01 8.80 -2.33
N LYS A 110 -5.94 8.38 -3.17
CA LYS A 110 -5.94 8.74 -4.61
C LYS A 110 -5.91 10.25 -4.86
N LYS A 111 -6.59 11.06 -4.02
CA LYS A 111 -6.55 12.54 -4.14
C LYS A 111 -5.20 13.10 -3.73
N LEU A 112 -4.57 12.55 -2.69
CA LEU A 112 -3.25 12.96 -2.23
C LEU A 112 -2.18 12.59 -3.25
N ASP A 113 -2.21 11.37 -3.79
CA ASP A 113 -1.29 10.89 -4.82
C ASP A 113 -1.33 11.77 -6.07
N LYS A 114 -2.54 12.09 -6.58
CA LYS A 114 -2.71 13.02 -7.69
C LYS A 114 -2.16 14.43 -7.41
N SER A 115 -2.05 14.80 -6.15
CA SER A 115 -1.54 16.12 -5.71
C SER A 115 -0.07 16.08 -5.31
N GLY A 116 0.60 14.91 -5.42
CA GLY A 116 1.99 14.71 -5.01
C GLY A 116 2.24 14.82 -3.50
N ILE A 117 1.18 14.69 -2.69
CA ILE A 117 1.26 14.80 -1.23
C ILE A 117 1.53 13.45 -0.63
N LYS A 118 2.63 13.33 0.12
CA LYS A 118 3.04 12.10 0.80
C LYS A 118 2.30 11.92 2.11
N TYR A 119 2.00 10.66 2.45
CA TYR A 119 1.29 10.30 3.68
C TYR A 119 1.73 8.93 4.18
N PHE A 120 1.40 8.63 5.43
CA PHE A 120 1.59 7.34 6.07
C PHE A 120 0.23 6.69 6.36
N LEU A 121 0.23 5.37 6.43
CA LEU A 121 -0.90 4.58 6.94
C LEU A 121 -0.50 3.95 8.27
N PRO A 122 -1.47 3.65 9.16
CA PRO A 122 -1.21 2.85 10.35
C PRO A 122 -0.61 1.48 9.98
N ILE A 123 0.35 1.02 10.77
CA ILE A 123 1.03 -0.26 10.53
C ILE A 123 0.06 -1.44 10.69
N ARG A 124 -0.92 -1.29 11.57
CA ARG A 124 -1.90 -2.35 11.87
C ARG A 124 -3.33 -1.81 11.79
N LYS A 125 -4.23 -2.66 11.29
CA LYS A 125 -5.67 -2.36 11.39
C LYS A 125 -6.08 -2.32 12.86
N SER A 126 -6.59 -1.18 13.28
CA SER A 126 -6.99 -0.93 14.69
C SER A 126 -8.09 0.12 14.75
N LYS A 127 -8.71 0.31 15.92
CA LYS A 127 -9.70 1.37 16.13
C LYS A 127 -9.08 2.75 15.90
N GLU A 128 -9.86 3.71 15.40
CA GLU A 128 -9.38 5.06 15.05
C GLU A 128 -8.62 5.75 16.19
N ASN A 129 -9.10 5.61 17.44
CA ASN A 129 -8.39 6.16 18.60
C ASN A 129 -6.97 5.57 18.77
N THR A 130 -6.78 4.30 18.43
CA THR A 130 -5.46 3.66 18.48
C THR A 130 -4.57 4.18 17.35
N GLN A 131 -5.12 4.33 16.15
CA GLN A 131 -4.41 4.92 15.01
C GLN A 131 -4.02 6.38 15.30
N TYR A 132 -4.89 7.14 15.95
CA TYR A 132 -4.59 8.52 16.36
C TYR A 132 -3.46 8.59 17.40
N LYS A 133 -3.43 7.68 18.38
CA LYS A 133 -2.30 7.55 19.33
C LYS A 133 -1.00 7.18 18.62
N GLU A 134 -1.07 6.32 17.61
CA GLU A 134 0.09 5.97 16.77
C GLU A 134 0.61 7.20 16.01
N ALA A 135 -0.28 8.04 15.46
CA ALA A 135 0.08 9.29 14.81
C ALA A 135 0.82 10.25 15.75
N ILE A 136 0.33 10.41 16.99
CA ILE A 136 1.00 11.23 18.01
C ILE A 136 2.40 10.67 18.32
N LYS A 137 2.51 9.35 18.55
CA LYS A 137 3.79 8.69 18.83
C LYS A 137 4.82 8.88 17.72
N ASN A 138 4.38 8.93 16.47
CA ASN A 138 5.23 9.13 15.29
C ASN A 138 5.50 10.61 14.98
N ASN A 139 5.09 11.54 15.86
CA ASN A 139 5.26 12.98 15.65
C ASN A 139 4.74 13.47 14.29
N VAL A 140 3.53 13.04 13.91
CA VAL A 140 2.89 13.52 12.68
C VAL A 140 2.41 14.96 12.86
N ASP A 141 2.53 15.75 11.81
CA ASP A 141 2.08 17.14 11.84
C ASP A 141 0.57 17.24 11.62
N TYR A 142 0.01 16.38 10.77
CA TYR A 142 -1.41 16.36 10.47
C TYR A 142 -1.95 14.92 10.37
N VAL A 143 -3.15 14.73 10.92
CA VAL A 143 -3.92 13.49 10.80
C VAL A 143 -5.14 13.76 9.94
N ILE A 144 -5.34 12.97 8.89
CA ILE A 144 -6.55 13.01 8.08
C ILE A 144 -7.44 11.84 8.47
N ASN A 145 -8.58 12.13 9.09
CA ASN A 145 -9.61 11.12 9.31
C ASN A 145 -10.41 10.93 8.01
N CYS A 146 -10.25 9.77 7.39
CA CYS A 146 -10.85 9.48 6.09
C CYS A 146 -12.37 9.31 6.16
N THR A 147 -12.88 8.82 7.29
CA THR A 147 -14.31 8.61 7.52
C THR A 147 -15.02 9.94 7.80
N GLU A 148 -14.49 10.73 8.73
CA GLU A 148 -15.04 12.05 9.09
C GLU A 148 -14.72 13.15 8.06
N LYS A 149 -13.78 12.88 7.15
CA LYS A 149 -13.25 13.87 6.18
C LYS A 149 -12.74 15.14 6.86
N THR A 150 -11.92 14.96 7.90
CA THR A 150 -11.32 16.05 8.68
C THR A 150 -9.80 15.98 8.67
N ILE A 151 -9.15 17.15 8.76
CA ILE A 151 -7.70 17.30 9.00
C ILE A 151 -7.54 17.80 10.44
N LYS A 152 -6.77 17.10 11.23
CA LYS A 152 -6.48 17.50 12.63
C LYS A 152 -4.97 17.70 12.81
N ASN A 153 -4.62 18.76 13.54
CA ASN A 153 -3.26 18.93 14.05
C ASN A 153 -3.19 18.33 15.45
N PRO A 154 -2.44 17.22 15.65
CA PRO A 154 -2.40 16.57 16.97
C PRO A 154 -1.76 17.40 18.07
N LYS A 155 -1.00 18.47 17.72
CA LYS A 155 -0.25 19.29 18.68
C LYS A 155 -1.10 20.39 19.34
N ASN A 156 -2.08 20.94 18.61
CA ASN A 156 -2.91 22.06 19.09
C ASN A 156 -4.42 21.79 18.99
N SER A 157 -4.80 20.57 18.63
CA SER A 157 -6.20 20.14 18.49
C SER A 157 -7.03 20.91 17.45
N GLU A 158 -6.40 21.72 16.61
CA GLU A 158 -7.09 22.38 15.49
C GLU A 158 -7.62 21.34 14.51
N SER A 159 -8.82 21.56 14.02
CA SER A 159 -9.49 20.67 13.07
C SER A 159 -10.09 21.47 11.92
N PHE A 160 -9.89 20.95 10.72
CA PHE A 160 -10.35 21.56 9.46
C PHE A 160 -11.10 20.51 8.64
N GLU A 161 -12.03 20.96 7.81
CA GLU A 161 -12.62 20.08 6.81
C GLU A 161 -11.56 19.65 5.77
N PHE A 162 -11.57 18.36 5.43
CA PHE A 162 -10.64 17.83 4.45
C PHE A 162 -11.02 18.28 3.03
N ASN A 163 -10.15 19.07 2.44
CA ASN A 163 -10.01 19.23 1.01
C ASN A 163 -8.55 19.51 0.66
N ILE A 164 -8.17 19.24 -0.60
CA ILE A 164 -6.77 19.39 -1.04
C ILE A 164 -6.28 20.85 -0.94
N ARG A 165 -7.17 21.83 -1.15
CA ARG A 165 -6.82 23.27 -1.05
C ARG A 165 -6.46 23.64 0.39
N ASN A 166 -7.26 23.20 1.37
CA ASN A 166 -6.99 23.43 2.78
C ASN A 166 -5.67 22.75 3.20
N LEU A 167 -5.50 21.48 2.80
CA LEU A 167 -4.28 20.75 3.14
C LEU A 167 -3.02 21.44 2.56
N LYS A 168 -3.06 21.89 1.31
CA LYS A 168 -1.92 22.61 0.68
C LYS A 168 -1.56 23.93 1.36
N LYS A 169 -2.48 24.55 2.10
CA LYS A 169 -2.18 25.75 2.90
C LYS A 169 -1.48 25.42 4.22
N LEU A 170 -1.60 24.16 4.70
CA LEU A 170 -1.07 23.72 5.98
C LEU A 170 0.32 23.09 5.86
N ILE A 171 0.70 22.64 4.66
CA ILE A 171 1.96 21.94 4.36
C ILE A 171 2.84 22.80 3.45
#